data_a2784350717320296f0d6921a49cc01d
#
_entry.id   a2784350717320296f0d6921a49cc01d
#
_cell.length_a   1.000
_cell.length_b   1.000
_cell.length_c   1.000
_cell.angle_alpha   90.00
_cell.angle_beta   90.00
_cell.angle_gamma   90.00
#
_symmetry.space_group_name_H-M   'P 1'
#
loop_
_entity.id
_entity.type
_entity.pdbx_description
1 polymer ?
#
loop_
_entity_poly.entity_id
_entity_poly.type
_entity_poly.pdbx_seq_one_letter_code
_entity_poly.pdbx_strand_id
1 'polypeptide(L)'
;MSALQLKPLPVKFQFTRDDKTLDKLPDLILGAGIFNYQYHENPQGLPAAAILSRAFDLGIRALDTSAYYGPSEEIVGAALASIRDAYPRDSYYICTKAGRVAENEFDYSPASIRRSVLRSLERFNTDYLDVIYLHDVEFVETELALQAIAELFKLKAEGRVKHVGLSGFPVDYIYKLAVKVRETLGQPLDIVLSYSNFCLQNTLLQSYTDKFFADAKLQVLVNASPLSMGLLRKQGPHAFHPASPELTKAVADAAAYTESQGVDISSLAIRFSLSHWTGPTVIGLSSVAEVENAISGYWEAQQAREKDQPLVDEVIKILGDQYNKTWPSGIPHDL
;
A
#
# COMPACT_ATOMS: atom_id res chain seq x y z
N MET A 1 -8.42 -22.66 25.89
CA MET A 1 -9.27 -21.70 25.16
C MET A 1 -9.30 -22.16 23.71
N SER A 2 -10.48 -22.51 23.17
CA SER A 2 -10.62 -22.87 21.75
C SER A 2 -10.17 -21.65 20.93
N ALA A 3 -9.20 -21.84 20.02
CA ALA A 3 -8.80 -20.79 19.08
C ALA A 3 -10.07 -20.37 18.32
N LEU A 4 -10.46 -19.11 18.45
CA LEU A 4 -11.52 -18.53 17.62
C LEU A 4 -11.12 -18.80 16.16
N GLN A 5 -11.93 -19.58 15.45
CA GLN A 5 -11.68 -19.89 14.05
C GLN A 5 -11.96 -18.61 13.26
N LEU A 6 -10.87 -17.88 12.90
CA LEU A 6 -10.97 -16.65 12.12
C LEU A 6 -11.59 -16.97 10.75
N LYS A 7 -12.55 -16.18 10.32
CA LYS A 7 -13.16 -16.29 8.99
C LYS A 7 -12.18 -15.71 7.95
N PRO A 8 -11.65 -16.51 7.00
CA PRO A 8 -10.77 -16.00 5.97
C PRO A 8 -11.48 -15.02 5.04
N LEU A 9 -10.69 -14.16 4.36
CA LEU A 9 -11.17 -13.40 3.21
C LEU A 9 -11.47 -14.36 2.05
N PRO A 10 -12.45 -14.03 1.21
CA PRO A 10 -12.72 -14.82 0.01
C PRO A 10 -11.55 -14.71 -0.98
N VAL A 11 -11.08 -15.84 -1.48
CA VAL A 11 -10.13 -15.87 -2.60
C VAL A 11 -10.94 -15.73 -3.89
N LYS A 12 -10.69 -14.65 -4.64
CA LYS A 12 -11.48 -14.24 -5.80
C LYS A 12 -11.01 -14.84 -7.13
N PHE A 13 -9.90 -15.59 -7.15
CA PHE A 13 -9.27 -16.11 -8.37
C PHE A 13 -8.91 -17.59 -8.25
N GLN A 14 -8.79 -18.25 -9.40
CA GLN A 14 -8.19 -19.58 -9.51
C GLN A 14 -6.67 -19.45 -9.48
N PHE A 15 -5.97 -20.49 -9.00
CA PHE A 15 -4.50 -20.45 -8.87
C PHE A 15 -3.82 -20.68 -10.23
N THR A 16 -4.11 -19.79 -11.18
CA THR A 16 -3.47 -19.74 -12.48
C THR A 16 -2.99 -18.32 -12.77
N ARG A 17 -1.88 -18.20 -13.52
CA ARG A 17 -1.31 -16.91 -13.87
C ARG A 17 -2.33 -16.01 -14.56
N ASP A 18 -3.11 -16.55 -15.50
CA ASP A 18 -4.02 -15.77 -16.33
C ASP A 18 -5.27 -15.30 -15.57
N ASP A 19 -5.72 -16.06 -14.58
CA ASP A 19 -6.89 -15.71 -13.77
C ASP A 19 -6.60 -14.64 -12.70
N LYS A 20 -5.34 -14.28 -12.46
CA LYS A 20 -4.94 -13.20 -11.56
C LYS A 20 -5.06 -11.83 -12.26
N THR A 21 -6.26 -11.33 -12.40
CA THR A 21 -6.60 -10.00 -12.90
C THR A 21 -6.75 -9.01 -11.74
N LEU A 22 -6.68 -7.69 -12.00
CA LEU A 22 -6.66 -6.68 -10.92
C LEU A 22 -7.98 -6.58 -10.16
N ASP A 23 -9.12 -6.86 -10.79
CA ASP A 23 -10.45 -6.91 -10.16
C ASP A 23 -10.58 -8.05 -9.13
N LYS A 24 -9.65 -9.01 -9.16
CA LYS A 24 -9.57 -10.13 -8.22
C LYS A 24 -8.54 -9.95 -7.10
N LEU A 25 -7.88 -8.80 -7.04
CA LEU A 25 -7.03 -8.48 -5.89
C LEU A 25 -7.82 -8.62 -4.57
N PRO A 26 -7.21 -9.18 -3.51
CA PRO A 26 -7.85 -9.23 -2.21
C PRO A 26 -8.04 -7.82 -1.64
N ASP A 27 -9.05 -7.65 -0.78
CA ASP A 27 -9.34 -6.36 -0.15
C ASP A 27 -8.22 -5.91 0.80
N LEU A 28 -7.46 -6.87 1.37
CA LEU A 28 -6.25 -6.61 2.13
C LEU A 28 -5.02 -7.11 1.36
N ILE A 29 -3.98 -6.26 1.34
CA ILE A 29 -2.67 -6.57 0.78
C ILE A 29 -1.65 -6.48 1.92
N LEU A 30 -0.82 -7.51 2.09
CA LEU A 30 0.25 -7.51 3.10
C LEU A 30 1.35 -6.54 2.68
N GLY A 31 1.52 -5.47 3.44
CA GLY A 31 2.61 -4.51 3.27
C GLY A 31 3.90 -5.05 3.90
N ALA A 32 4.87 -5.38 3.08
CA ALA A 32 6.16 -5.90 3.51
C ALA A 32 7.23 -4.81 3.73
N GLY A 33 6.85 -3.53 3.68
CA GLY A 33 7.74 -2.41 4.01
C GLY A 33 8.31 -2.47 5.43
N ILE A 34 7.66 -3.22 6.31
CA ILE A 34 8.13 -3.45 7.69
C ILE A 34 9.39 -4.35 7.75
N PHE A 35 9.69 -5.14 6.72
CA PHE A 35 10.95 -5.91 6.61
C PHE A 35 12.12 -5.00 6.20
N ASN A 36 12.20 -3.83 6.85
CA ASN A 36 13.18 -2.78 6.57
C ASN A 36 13.77 -2.24 7.89
N TYR A 37 15.03 -1.84 7.86
CA TYR A 37 15.73 -1.23 9.00
C TYR A 37 15.10 0.07 9.50
N GLN A 38 14.30 0.74 8.68
CA GLN A 38 13.55 1.94 9.09
C GLN A 38 12.48 1.63 10.15
N TYR A 39 11.93 0.42 10.14
CA TYR A 39 10.85 0.00 11.04
C TYR A 39 11.27 -1.08 12.04
N HIS A 40 12.36 -1.80 11.76
CA HIS A 40 12.80 -2.90 12.60
C HIS A 40 14.33 -2.99 12.63
N GLU A 41 14.94 -3.09 13.83
CA GLU A 41 16.40 -3.18 13.99
C GLU A 41 17.00 -4.44 13.35
N ASN A 42 16.24 -5.55 13.37
CA ASN A 42 16.65 -6.82 12.78
C ASN A 42 15.53 -7.39 11.89
N PRO A 43 15.30 -6.85 10.69
CA PRO A 43 14.22 -7.31 9.81
C PRO A 43 14.42 -8.75 9.32
N GLN A 44 15.66 -9.25 9.21
CA GLN A 44 15.95 -10.64 8.85
C GLN A 44 15.53 -11.64 9.93
N GLY A 45 15.45 -11.21 11.19
CA GLY A 45 14.99 -12.04 12.31
C GLY A 45 13.47 -12.19 12.39
N LEU A 46 12.70 -11.48 11.59
CA LEU A 46 11.25 -11.61 11.57
C LEU A 46 10.83 -12.96 10.95
N PRO A 47 9.79 -13.61 11.47
CA PRO A 47 9.34 -14.93 10.98
C PRO A 47 8.54 -14.79 9.68
N ALA A 48 9.16 -14.28 8.60
CA ALA A 48 8.50 -13.93 7.35
C ALA A 48 7.70 -15.09 6.73
N ALA A 49 8.26 -16.31 6.74
CA ALA A 49 7.56 -17.50 6.22
C ALA A 49 6.26 -17.79 6.99
N ALA A 50 6.28 -17.69 8.33
CA ALA A 50 5.09 -17.90 9.16
C ALA A 50 4.04 -16.80 8.94
N ILE A 51 4.48 -15.53 8.81
CA ILE A 51 3.62 -14.38 8.53
C ILE A 51 2.93 -14.57 7.17
N LEU A 52 3.70 -14.89 6.11
CA LEU A 52 3.15 -15.10 4.77
C LEU A 52 2.20 -16.31 4.72
N SER A 53 2.59 -17.44 5.31
CA SER A 53 1.73 -18.63 5.37
C SER A 53 0.40 -18.31 6.05
N ARG A 54 0.44 -17.63 7.20
CA ARG A 54 -0.78 -17.27 7.91
C ARG A 54 -1.64 -16.27 7.14
N ALA A 55 -1.02 -15.30 6.49
CA ALA A 55 -1.71 -14.34 5.62
C ALA A 55 -2.44 -15.06 4.46
N PHE A 56 -1.73 -15.99 3.80
CA PHE A 56 -2.30 -16.77 2.69
C PHE A 56 -3.43 -17.69 3.13
N ASP A 57 -3.29 -18.34 4.29
CA ASP A 57 -4.37 -19.17 4.88
C ASP A 57 -5.63 -18.35 5.18
N LEU A 58 -5.44 -17.11 5.60
CA LEU A 58 -6.53 -16.18 5.91
C LEU A 58 -7.01 -15.37 4.71
N GLY A 59 -6.56 -15.69 3.49
CA GLY A 59 -7.04 -15.10 2.23
C GLY A 59 -6.37 -13.77 1.84
N ILE A 60 -5.37 -13.28 2.60
CA ILE A 60 -4.53 -12.15 2.17
C ILE A 60 -3.53 -12.70 1.14
N ARG A 61 -3.98 -12.85 -0.10
CA ARG A 61 -3.23 -13.47 -1.21
C ARG A 61 -2.54 -12.44 -2.10
N ALA A 62 -2.11 -11.32 -1.53
CA ALA A 62 -1.29 -10.32 -2.19
C ALA A 62 -0.29 -9.73 -1.21
N LEU A 63 0.92 -9.45 -1.68
CA LEU A 63 1.95 -8.74 -0.93
C LEU A 63 2.42 -7.52 -1.71
N ASP A 64 2.74 -6.44 -0.99
CA ASP A 64 3.33 -5.21 -1.53
C ASP A 64 4.66 -4.93 -0.85
N THR A 65 5.69 -4.71 -1.64
CA THR A 65 7.03 -4.35 -1.19
C THR A 65 7.69 -3.33 -2.12
N SER A 66 9.00 -3.13 -2.02
CA SER A 66 9.79 -2.27 -2.90
C SER A 66 11.25 -2.69 -2.88
N ALA A 67 11.92 -2.55 -4.01
CA ALA A 67 13.39 -2.65 -4.09
C ALA A 67 14.12 -1.64 -3.19
N TYR A 68 13.46 -0.53 -2.84
CA TYR A 68 13.94 0.50 -1.91
C TYR A 68 13.86 0.07 -0.43
N TYR A 69 12.98 -0.84 -0.06
CA TYR A 69 12.75 -1.22 1.35
C TYR A 69 13.86 -2.12 1.91
N GLY A 70 15.12 -1.72 1.74
CA GLY A 70 16.27 -2.45 2.26
C GLY A 70 16.25 -3.93 1.85
N PRO A 71 16.30 -4.88 2.81
CA PRO A 71 16.34 -6.31 2.52
C PRO A 71 14.95 -6.94 2.25
N SER A 72 13.87 -6.16 2.18
CA SER A 72 12.49 -6.68 2.15
C SER A 72 12.26 -7.67 1.01
N GLU A 73 12.66 -7.36 -0.23
CA GLU A 73 12.48 -8.29 -1.36
C GLU A 73 13.24 -9.60 -1.18
N GLU A 74 14.42 -9.56 -0.56
CA GLU A 74 15.25 -10.74 -0.29
C GLU A 74 14.62 -11.61 0.81
N ILE A 75 14.15 -10.98 1.90
CA ILE A 75 13.46 -11.66 3.01
C ILE A 75 12.18 -12.34 2.51
N VAL A 76 11.35 -11.58 1.79
CA VAL A 76 10.09 -12.09 1.25
C VAL A 76 10.34 -13.18 0.21
N GLY A 77 11.32 -13.00 -0.69
CA GLY A 77 11.68 -14.01 -1.69
C GLY A 77 12.14 -15.32 -1.09
N ALA A 78 13.01 -15.26 -0.06
CA ALA A 78 13.45 -16.44 0.68
C ALA A 78 12.27 -17.14 1.41
N ALA A 79 11.40 -16.35 2.02
CA ALA A 79 10.21 -16.88 2.69
C ALA A 79 9.26 -17.57 1.69
N LEU A 80 8.95 -16.95 0.55
CA LEU A 80 8.13 -17.52 -0.51
C LEU A 80 8.74 -18.82 -1.07
N ALA A 81 10.07 -18.87 -1.26
CA ALA A 81 10.76 -20.08 -1.68
C ALA A 81 10.58 -21.23 -0.69
N SER A 82 10.62 -20.94 0.62
CA SER A 82 10.49 -21.94 1.68
C SER A 82 9.06 -22.52 1.84
N ILE A 83 8.05 -21.79 1.40
CA ILE A 83 6.63 -22.21 1.49
C ILE A 83 6.03 -22.60 0.14
N ARG A 84 6.83 -22.71 -0.92
CA ARG A 84 6.38 -22.90 -2.30
C ARG A 84 5.49 -24.11 -2.51
N ASP A 85 5.77 -25.21 -1.82
CA ASP A 85 5.01 -26.46 -1.96
C ASP A 85 3.56 -26.31 -1.50
N ALA A 86 3.34 -25.52 -0.43
CA ALA A 86 2.01 -25.22 0.08
C ALA A 86 1.32 -24.07 -0.67
N TYR A 87 2.11 -23.12 -1.16
CA TYR A 87 1.62 -21.90 -1.83
C TYR A 87 2.36 -21.71 -3.15
N PRO A 88 1.91 -22.34 -4.26
CA PRO A 88 2.51 -22.18 -5.57
C PRO A 88 2.42 -20.73 -6.06
N ARG A 89 3.36 -20.30 -6.93
CA ARG A 89 3.51 -18.92 -7.42
C ARG A 89 2.19 -18.30 -7.92
N ASP A 90 1.33 -19.08 -8.50
CA ASP A 90 0.06 -18.62 -9.04
C ASP A 90 -1.03 -18.43 -7.98
N SER A 91 -0.78 -18.80 -6.73
CA SER A 91 -1.74 -18.67 -5.64
C SER A 91 -1.73 -17.32 -4.91
N TYR A 92 -0.87 -16.38 -5.31
CA TYR A 92 -0.74 -15.04 -4.72
C TYR A 92 -0.22 -14.01 -5.72
N TYR A 93 -0.44 -12.73 -5.40
CA TYR A 93 0.10 -11.59 -6.15
C TYR A 93 1.39 -11.09 -5.50
N ILE A 94 2.36 -10.72 -6.35
CA ILE A 94 3.56 -9.97 -5.96
C ILE A 94 3.46 -8.57 -6.57
N CYS A 95 3.36 -7.55 -5.71
CA CYS A 95 3.43 -6.15 -6.06
C CYS A 95 4.75 -5.58 -5.53
N THR A 96 5.55 -4.95 -6.38
CA THR A 96 6.78 -4.28 -5.98
C THR A 96 6.95 -2.96 -6.73
N LYS A 97 8.04 -2.23 -6.45
CA LYS A 97 8.23 -0.87 -6.96
C LYS A 97 9.65 -0.69 -7.49
N ALA A 98 9.81 0.20 -8.49
CA ALA A 98 11.09 0.56 -9.10
C ALA A 98 11.24 2.08 -9.19
N GLY A 99 12.48 2.57 -9.31
CA GLY A 99 12.81 3.97 -9.53
C GLY A 99 13.40 4.69 -8.32
N ARG A 100 12.92 4.43 -7.08
CA ARG A 100 13.57 4.92 -5.87
C ARG A 100 14.69 3.95 -5.49
N VAL A 101 15.91 4.47 -5.39
CA VAL A 101 17.15 3.67 -5.17
C VAL A 101 17.59 3.75 -3.72
N ALA A 102 17.53 4.96 -3.14
CA ALA A 102 17.86 5.23 -1.75
C ALA A 102 16.90 6.29 -1.17
N GLU A 103 17.12 6.72 0.05
CA GLU A 103 16.24 7.67 0.75
C GLU A 103 15.99 8.94 -0.07
N ASN A 104 17.06 9.52 -0.63
CA ASN A 104 17.02 10.74 -1.44
C ASN A 104 17.60 10.51 -2.85
N GLU A 105 17.58 9.27 -3.35
CA GLU A 105 18.12 8.92 -4.66
C GLU A 105 17.06 8.23 -5.51
N PHE A 106 16.82 8.80 -6.69
CA PHE A 106 15.86 8.31 -7.68
C PHE A 106 16.56 8.17 -9.02
N ASP A 107 16.43 6.99 -9.65
CA ASP A 107 16.92 6.76 -11.02
C ASP A 107 15.79 6.19 -11.88
N TYR A 108 15.14 7.09 -12.60
CA TYR A 108 14.04 6.77 -13.51
C TYR A 108 14.51 6.53 -14.95
N SER A 109 15.83 6.44 -15.17
CA SER A 109 16.32 6.06 -16.49
C SER A 109 15.77 4.70 -16.90
N PRO A 110 15.39 4.49 -18.18
CA PRO A 110 14.85 3.21 -18.66
C PRO A 110 15.76 2.03 -18.34
N ALA A 111 17.07 2.22 -18.42
CA ALA A 111 18.05 1.18 -18.11
C ALA A 111 18.04 0.78 -16.62
N SER A 112 17.90 1.74 -15.71
CA SER A 112 17.80 1.49 -14.27
C SER A 112 16.49 0.80 -13.90
N ILE A 113 15.38 1.27 -14.46
CA ILE A 113 14.06 0.65 -14.28
C ILE A 113 14.10 -0.83 -14.68
N ARG A 114 14.62 -1.14 -15.86
CA ARG A 114 14.77 -2.52 -16.35
C ARG A 114 15.63 -3.37 -15.42
N ARG A 115 16.81 -2.87 -15.02
CA ARG A 115 17.69 -3.58 -14.07
C ARG A 115 17.00 -3.83 -12.73
N SER A 116 16.26 -2.85 -12.21
CA SER A 116 15.52 -2.98 -10.95
C SER A 116 14.47 -4.09 -11.04
N VAL A 117 13.65 -4.11 -12.11
CA VAL A 117 12.62 -5.15 -12.31
C VAL A 117 13.26 -6.53 -12.45
N LEU A 118 14.33 -6.68 -13.26
CA LEU A 118 15.00 -7.97 -13.42
C LEU A 118 15.60 -8.47 -12.10
N ARG A 119 16.21 -7.60 -11.31
CA ARG A 119 16.70 -7.91 -9.96
C ARG A 119 15.58 -8.34 -9.01
N SER A 120 14.42 -7.68 -9.05
CA SER A 120 13.26 -8.10 -8.25
C SER A 120 12.76 -9.50 -8.65
N LEU A 121 12.73 -9.83 -9.94
CA LEU A 121 12.42 -11.19 -10.42
C LEU A 121 13.39 -12.25 -9.86
N GLU A 122 14.70 -11.94 -9.85
CA GLU A 122 15.72 -12.81 -9.25
C GLU A 122 15.50 -13.01 -7.76
N ARG A 123 15.26 -11.92 -6.99
CA ARG A 123 15.00 -11.96 -5.54
C ARG A 123 13.78 -12.78 -5.17
N PHE A 124 12.70 -12.66 -5.96
CA PHE A 124 11.48 -13.45 -5.76
C PHE A 124 11.54 -14.86 -6.40
N ASN A 125 12.60 -15.19 -7.10
CA ASN A 125 12.74 -16.46 -7.83
C ASN A 125 11.50 -16.76 -8.68
N THR A 126 11.13 -15.82 -9.55
CA THR A 126 9.96 -15.88 -10.44
C THR A 126 10.28 -15.26 -11.80
N ASP A 127 9.55 -15.65 -12.83
CA ASP A 127 9.68 -15.12 -14.20
C ASP A 127 8.78 -13.91 -14.47
N TYR A 128 7.83 -13.61 -13.56
CA TYR A 128 6.93 -12.47 -13.69
C TYR A 128 6.55 -11.82 -12.34
N LEU A 129 6.27 -10.52 -12.37
CA LEU A 129 5.61 -9.76 -11.30
C LEU A 129 4.14 -9.57 -11.66
N ASP A 130 3.25 -9.61 -10.67
CA ASP A 130 1.83 -9.29 -10.92
C ASP A 130 1.64 -7.78 -11.10
N VAL A 131 2.28 -6.97 -10.27
CA VAL A 131 2.22 -5.50 -10.35
C VAL A 131 3.62 -4.91 -10.14
N ILE A 132 3.97 -3.93 -10.97
CA ILE A 132 5.10 -3.03 -10.75
C ILE A 132 4.61 -1.58 -10.69
N TYR A 133 5.00 -0.86 -9.63
CA TYR A 133 4.76 0.57 -9.52
C TYR A 133 6.03 1.36 -9.80
N LEU A 134 5.90 2.49 -10.48
CA LEU A 134 6.91 3.55 -10.42
C LEU A 134 6.81 4.22 -9.05
N HIS A 135 7.91 4.26 -8.28
CA HIS A 135 7.90 4.55 -6.84
C HIS A 135 8.12 6.01 -6.53
N ASP A 136 7.19 6.64 -5.78
CA ASP A 136 7.28 8.02 -5.27
C ASP A 136 7.53 9.03 -6.40
N VAL A 137 6.60 9.04 -7.35
CA VAL A 137 6.70 9.79 -8.61
C VAL A 137 6.81 11.30 -8.42
N GLU A 138 6.42 11.82 -7.28
CA GLU A 138 6.49 13.23 -6.93
C GLU A 138 7.92 13.78 -6.74
N PHE A 139 8.92 12.92 -6.63
CA PHE A 139 10.31 13.34 -6.43
C PHE A 139 11.11 13.49 -7.71
N VAL A 140 10.51 13.19 -8.87
CA VAL A 140 11.20 13.17 -10.17
C VAL A 140 10.39 13.95 -11.21
N GLU A 141 11.07 14.63 -12.10
CA GLU A 141 10.46 15.38 -13.22
C GLU A 141 9.49 14.51 -14.03
N THR A 142 8.36 15.10 -14.40
CA THR A 142 7.28 14.41 -15.13
C THR A 142 7.77 13.70 -16.38
N GLU A 143 8.68 14.31 -17.15
CA GLU A 143 9.20 13.71 -18.37
C GLU A 143 10.00 12.43 -18.11
N LEU A 144 10.79 12.39 -17.05
CA LEU A 144 11.53 11.19 -16.63
C LEU A 144 10.57 10.11 -16.14
N ALA A 145 9.49 10.48 -15.43
CA ALA A 145 8.45 9.55 -15.04
C ALA A 145 7.76 8.91 -16.25
N LEU A 146 7.45 9.68 -17.30
CA LEU A 146 6.88 9.17 -18.55
C LEU A 146 7.84 8.18 -19.25
N GLN A 147 9.15 8.48 -19.32
CA GLN A 147 10.14 7.57 -19.89
C GLN A 147 10.27 6.27 -19.11
N ALA A 148 10.25 6.33 -17.77
CA ALA A 148 10.27 5.18 -16.90
C ALA A 148 9.03 4.30 -17.10
N ILE A 149 7.84 4.89 -17.16
CA ILE A 149 6.58 4.17 -17.40
C ILE A 149 6.57 3.53 -18.78
N ALA A 150 7.08 4.21 -19.81
CA ALA A 150 7.23 3.63 -21.15
C ALA A 150 8.10 2.36 -21.13
N GLU A 151 9.17 2.34 -20.31
CA GLU A 151 9.99 1.14 -20.14
C GLU A 151 9.25 0.03 -19.38
N LEU A 152 8.46 0.37 -18.36
CA LEU A 152 7.61 -0.60 -17.66
C LEU A 152 6.57 -1.22 -18.61
N PHE A 153 6.00 -0.45 -19.54
CA PHE A 153 5.10 -0.99 -20.57
C PHE A 153 5.80 -1.94 -21.55
N LYS A 154 7.09 -1.72 -21.88
CA LYS A 154 7.86 -2.70 -22.65
C LYS A 154 8.05 -4.02 -21.88
N LEU A 155 8.40 -3.93 -20.59
CA LEU A 155 8.51 -5.10 -19.71
C LEU A 155 7.18 -5.86 -19.56
N LYS A 156 6.04 -5.14 -19.59
CA LYS A 156 4.71 -5.74 -19.66
C LYS A 156 4.51 -6.50 -20.98
N ALA A 157 4.86 -5.90 -22.11
CA ALA A 157 4.78 -6.55 -23.41
C ALA A 157 5.70 -7.79 -23.53
N GLU A 158 6.85 -7.79 -22.84
CA GLU A 158 7.78 -8.92 -22.72
C GLU A 158 7.26 -10.03 -21.77
N GLY A 159 6.14 -9.82 -21.08
CA GLY A 159 5.56 -10.75 -20.11
C GLY A 159 6.29 -10.83 -18.78
N ARG A 160 7.22 -9.90 -18.50
CA ARG A 160 7.94 -9.81 -17.21
C ARG A 160 7.10 -9.21 -16.11
N VAL A 161 6.10 -8.42 -16.48
CA VAL A 161 5.17 -7.74 -15.57
C VAL A 161 3.76 -7.87 -16.14
N LYS A 162 2.76 -8.13 -15.31
CA LYS A 162 1.36 -8.21 -15.76
C LYS A 162 0.70 -6.84 -15.78
N HIS A 163 0.90 -6.04 -14.72
CA HIS A 163 0.25 -4.74 -14.56
C HIS A 163 1.25 -3.66 -14.18
N VAL A 164 1.08 -2.48 -14.76
CA VAL A 164 1.94 -1.31 -14.55
C VAL A 164 1.16 -0.22 -13.86
N GLY A 165 1.75 0.34 -12.81
CA GLY A 165 1.17 1.44 -12.05
C GLY A 165 2.19 2.48 -11.62
N LEU A 166 1.73 3.41 -10.80
CA LEU A 166 2.57 4.34 -10.05
C LEU A 166 2.14 4.40 -8.58
N SER A 167 3.05 4.84 -7.72
CA SER A 167 2.77 5.16 -6.32
C SER A 167 3.30 6.52 -5.95
N GLY A 168 2.59 7.22 -5.07
CA GLY A 168 2.99 8.54 -4.59
C GLY A 168 2.04 9.10 -3.54
N PHE A 169 2.38 10.27 -3.00
CA PHE A 169 1.65 10.93 -1.92
C PHE A 169 0.73 12.05 -2.40
N PRO A 170 1.17 13.10 -3.16
CA PRO A 170 0.29 14.19 -3.54
C PRO A 170 -0.79 13.72 -4.53
N VAL A 171 -2.03 13.55 -4.05
CA VAL A 171 -3.14 12.96 -4.82
C VAL A 171 -3.40 13.71 -6.13
N ASP A 172 -3.35 15.04 -6.11
CA ASP A 172 -3.55 15.86 -7.30
C ASP A 172 -2.50 15.55 -8.38
N TYR A 173 -1.22 15.49 -7.98
CA TYR A 173 -0.13 15.18 -8.91
C TYR A 173 -0.22 13.77 -9.49
N ILE A 174 -0.40 12.76 -8.64
CA ILE A 174 -0.48 11.36 -9.13
C ILE A 174 -1.69 11.15 -10.05
N TYR A 175 -2.79 11.86 -9.81
CA TYR A 175 -3.95 11.84 -10.72
C TYR A 175 -3.60 12.48 -12.06
N LYS A 176 -3.06 13.70 -12.07
CA LYS A 176 -2.68 14.41 -13.29
C LYS A 176 -1.63 13.65 -14.09
N LEU A 177 -0.65 13.05 -13.41
CA LEU A 177 0.35 12.20 -14.06
C LEU A 177 -0.28 10.97 -14.69
N ALA A 178 -1.24 10.31 -14.03
CA ALA A 178 -1.94 9.15 -14.60
C ALA A 178 -2.72 9.51 -15.87
N VAL A 179 -3.37 10.67 -15.90
CA VAL A 179 -4.03 11.22 -17.11
C VAL A 179 -2.98 11.50 -18.20
N LYS A 180 -1.88 12.17 -17.83
CA LYS A 180 -0.79 12.52 -18.75
C LYS A 180 -0.15 11.28 -19.38
N VAL A 181 0.06 10.23 -18.61
CA VAL A 181 0.55 8.92 -19.11
C VAL A 181 -0.35 8.40 -20.22
N ARG A 182 -1.67 8.32 -19.98
CA ARG A 182 -2.63 7.86 -20.99
C ARG A 182 -2.57 8.70 -22.26
N GLU A 183 -2.52 10.03 -22.13
CA GLU A 183 -2.52 10.96 -23.25
C GLU A 183 -1.23 10.92 -24.06
N THR A 184 -0.10 10.80 -23.37
CA THR A 184 1.23 10.87 -24.01
C THR A 184 1.68 9.50 -24.55
N LEU A 185 1.43 8.43 -23.79
CA LEU A 185 1.88 7.08 -24.17
C LEU A 185 0.80 6.25 -24.89
N GLY A 186 -0.41 6.79 -25.05
CA GLY A 186 -1.50 6.15 -25.78
C GLY A 186 -2.14 4.94 -25.06
N GLN A 187 -1.75 4.68 -23.81
CA GLN A 187 -2.32 3.61 -22.99
C GLN A 187 -2.38 4.04 -21.52
N PRO A 188 -3.42 3.64 -20.77
CA PRO A 188 -3.55 3.96 -19.35
C PRO A 188 -2.61 3.13 -18.49
N LEU A 189 -2.34 3.62 -17.28
CA LEU A 189 -1.88 2.77 -16.18
C LEU A 189 -2.98 1.79 -15.79
N ASP A 190 -2.57 0.61 -15.31
CA ASP A 190 -3.52 -0.38 -14.82
C ASP A 190 -3.98 -0.08 -13.39
N ILE A 191 -3.07 0.45 -12.54
CA ILE A 191 -3.26 0.57 -11.11
C ILE A 191 -2.49 1.77 -10.55
N VAL A 192 -3.04 2.43 -9.53
CA VAL A 192 -2.35 3.48 -8.75
C VAL A 192 -2.44 3.16 -7.27
N LEU A 193 -1.35 3.38 -6.54
CA LEU A 193 -1.29 3.29 -5.09
C LEU A 193 -1.06 4.68 -4.51
N SER A 194 -1.97 5.13 -3.64
CA SER A 194 -1.83 6.34 -2.85
C SER A 194 -1.71 5.99 -1.36
N TYR A 195 -0.71 6.53 -0.67
CA TYR A 195 -0.53 6.28 0.75
C TYR A 195 -0.93 7.50 1.59
N SER A 196 -1.47 7.24 2.79
CA SER A 196 -1.87 8.24 3.79
C SER A 196 -2.94 9.25 3.33
N ASN A 197 -3.64 8.99 2.23
CA ASN A 197 -4.67 9.87 1.67
C ASN A 197 -6.10 9.33 1.82
N PHE A 198 -6.24 8.12 2.41
CA PHE A 198 -7.52 7.62 2.90
C PHE A 198 -7.33 6.92 4.25
N CYS A 199 -7.44 7.69 5.30
CA CYS A 199 -7.36 7.28 6.70
C CYS A 199 -8.27 8.16 7.56
N LEU A 200 -8.37 7.90 8.85
CA LEU A 200 -9.24 8.65 9.78
C LEU A 200 -8.94 10.17 9.82
N GLN A 201 -7.69 10.57 9.53
CA GLN A 201 -7.27 11.97 9.50
C GLN A 201 -7.43 12.62 8.12
N ASN A 202 -7.41 11.83 7.03
CA ASN A 202 -7.36 12.35 5.67
C ASN A 202 -8.14 11.46 4.71
N THR A 203 -9.11 12.01 3.99
CA THR A 203 -9.95 11.30 3.02
C THR A 203 -9.86 11.90 1.60
N LEU A 204 -8.82 12.67 1.30
CA LEU A 204 -8.65 13.34 0.01
C LEU A 204 -8.70 12.37 -1.18
N LEU A 205 -8.17 11.15 -1.04
CA LEU A 205 -8.18 10.15 -2.11
C LEU A 205 -9.60 9.84 -2.60
N GLN A 206 -10.59 9.84 -1.71
CA GLN A 206 -11.98 9.58 -2.07
C GLN A 206 -12.53 10.60 -3.07
N SER A 207 -12.13 11.88 -2.95
CA SER A 207 -12.59 12.94 -3.85
C SER A 207 -12.00 12.84 -5.27
N TYR A 208 -10.99 12.01 -5.45
CA TYR A 208 -10.35 11.74 -6.75
C TYR A 208 -10.74 10.39 -7.37
N THR A 209 -11.45 9.53 -6.63
CA THR A 209 -11.74 8.16 -7.08
C THR A 209 -12.41 8.14 -8.45
N ASP A 210 -13.52 8.86 -8.61
CA ASP A 210 -14.25 8.89 -9.88
C ASP A 210 -13.40 9.46 -11.03
N LYS A 211 -12.57 10.45 -10.74
CA LYS A 211 -11.65 11.06 -11.72
C LYS A 211 -10.58 10.07 -12.20
N PHE A 212 -9.99 9.29 -11.30
CA PHE A 212 -9.04 8.25 -11.69
C PHE A 212 -9.66 7.24 -12.66
N PHE A 213 -10.87 6.79 -12.38
CA PHE A 213 -11.54 5.82 -13.26
C PHE A 213 -12.06 6.46 -14.56
N ALA A 214 -12.64 7.67 -14.47
CA ALA A 214 -13.23 8.33 -15.64
C ALA A 214 -12.17 8.89 -16.60
N ASP A 215 -11.17 9.60 -16.08
CA ASP A 215 -10.22 10.36 -16.90
C ASP A 215 -8.92 9.57 -17.16
N ALA A 216 -8.32 8.98 -16.14
CA ALA A 216 -7.10 8.19 -16.31
C ALA A 216 -7.37 6.76 -16.80
N LYS A 217 -8.64 6.29 -16.84
CA LYS A 217 -9.05 4.93 -17.23
C LYS A 217 -8.37 3.83 -16.41
N LEU A 218 -8.17 4.11 -15.13
CA LEU A 218 -7.58 3.19 -14.19
C LEU A 218 -8.48 1.97 -13.96
N GLN A 219 -7.88 0.81 -13.72
CA GLN A 219 -8.64 -0.41 -13.35
C GLN A 219 -8.80 -0.52 -11.83
N VAL A 220 -7.75 -0.19 -11.06
CA VAL A 220 -7.74 -0.29 -9.60
C VAL A 220 -7.03 0.89 -8.96
N LEU A 221 -7.63 1.43 -7.90
CA LEU A 221 -7.02 2.42 -7.02
C LEU A 221 -6.81 1.78 -5.64
N VAL A 222 -5.57 1.77 -5.17
CA VAL A 222 -5.14 1.14 -3.91
C VAL A 222 -4.90 2.20 -2.85
N ASN A 223 -5.51 2.01 -1.68
CA ASN A 223 -5.16 2.77 -0.48
C ASN A 223 -4.00 2.09 0.25
N ALA A 224 -3.09 2.87 0.80
CA ALA A 224 -2.02 2.36 1.65
C ALA A 224 -1.84 3.23 2.89
N SER A 225 -1.25 2.65 3.94
CA SER A 225 -0.94 3.36 5.17
C SER A 225 -2.18 3.92 5.90
N PRO A 226 -3.15 3.08 6.29
CA PRO A 226 -4.36 3.51 7.00
C PRO A 226 -4.07 4.17 8.36
N LEU A 227 -2.87 3.99 8.90
CA LEU A 227 -2.37 4.68 10.10
C LEU A 227 -1.58 5.96 9.77
N SER A 228 -1.63 6.44 8.52
CA SER A 228 -0.91 7.65 8.08
C SER A 228 0.57 7.63 8.49
N MET A 229 1.34 6.63 8.02
CA MET A 229 2.76 6.41 8.36
C MET A 229 3.03 6.34 9.86
N GLY A 230 2.05 5.89 10.65
CA GLY A 230 2.14 5.79 12.10
C GLY A 230 1.78 7.09 12.85
N LEU A 231 1.21 8.08 12.19
CA LEU A 231 0.65 9.27 12.84
C LEU A 231 -0.51 8.91 13.77
N LEU A 232 -1.41 8.04 13.31
CA LEU A 232 -2.62 7.60 14.03
C LEU A 232 -2.31 6.45 15.02
N ARG A 233 -1.38 6.70 15.96
CA ARG A 233 -1.01 5.78 17.04
C ARG A 233 -1.07 6.49 18.39
N LYS A 234 -1.37 5.76 19.45
CA LYS A 234 -1.36 6.28 20.83
C LYS A 234 -0.01 6.88 21.20
N GLN A 235 1.10 6.29 20.75
CA GLN A 235 2.46 6.77 21.03
C GLN A 235 2.86 7.96 20.17
N GLY A 236 2.01 8.39 19.24
CA GLY A 236 2.32 9.39 18.23
C GLY A 236 3.20 8.85 17.09
N PRO A 237 3.57 9.72 16.15
CA PRO A 237 4.36 9.35 14.98
C PRO A 237 5.81 9.05 15.32
N HIS A 238 6.50 8.36 14.40
CA HIS A 238 7.95 8.21 14.45
C HIS A 238 8.67 9.56 14.24
N ALA A 239 9.90 9.69 14.71
CA ALA A 239 10.67 10.93 14.60
C ALA A 239 10.90 11.42 13.15
N PHE A 240 10.87 10.52 12.17
CA PHE A 240 11.01 10.86 10.75
C PHE A 240 9.70 11.34 10.08
N HIS A 241 8.57 11.33 10.82
CA HIS A 241 7.27 11.67 10.23
C HIS A 241 7.18 13.16 9.87
N PRO A 242 6.77 13.54 8.65
CA PRO A 242 6.81 14.93 8.18
C PRO A 242 5.62 15.79 8.61
N ALA A 243 4.68 15.27 9.42
CA ALA A 243 3.53 16.03 9.91
C ALA A 243 3.97 17.27 10.71
N SER A 244 3.23 18.37 10.55
CA SER A 244 3.47 19.59 11.33
C SER A 244 3.20 19.35 12.84
N PRO A 245 3.79 20.19 13.72
CA PRO A 245 3.49 20.14 15.15
C PRO A 245 1.99 20.29 15.45
N GLU A 246 1.27 21.14 14.69
CA GLU A 246 -0.16 21.37 14.85
C GLU A 246 -0.97 20.11 14.49
N LEU A 247 -0.64 19.46 13.39
CA LEU A 247 -1.27 18.20 13.00
C LEU A 247 -0.97 17.09 14.01
N THR A 248 0.27 16.96 14.43
CA THR A 248 0.68 15.98 15.44
C THR A 248 -0.08 16.18 16.75
N LYS A 249 -0.22 17.46 17.20
CA LYS A 249 -0.98 17.79 18.42
C LYS A 249 -2.46 17.44 18.26
N ALA A 250 -3.10 17.82 17.17
CA ALA A 250 -4.52 17.52 16.93
C ALA A 250 -4.81 16.01 16.94
N VAL A 251 -3.90 15.20 16.36
CA VAL A 251 -4.02 13.75 16.41
C VAL A 251 -3.80 13.20 17.82
N ALA A 252 -2.87 13.78 18.60
CA ALA A 252 -2.68 13.37 19.99
C ALA A 252 -3.93 13.68 20.85
N ASP A 253 -4.56 14.83 20.64
CA ASP A 253 -5.82 15.20 21.32
C ASP A 253 -6.95 14.21 20.93
N ALA A 254 -7.05 13.83 19.64
CA ALA A 254 -7.99 12.83 19.17
C ALA A 254 -7.72 11.43 19.77
N ALA A 255 -6.44 11.04 19.87
CA ALA A 255 -6.05 9.79 20.52
C ALA A 255 -6.43 9.75 22.00
N ALA A 256 -6.21 10.84 22.73
CA ALA A 256 -6.62 10.95 24.13
C ALA A 256 -8.15 10.87 24.31
N TYR A 257 -8.89 11.47 23.39
CA TYR A 257 -10.36 11.36 23.38
C TYR A 257 -10.81 9.91 23.15
N THR A 258 -10.33 9.26 22.10
CA THR A 258 -10.74 7.87 21.81
C THR A 258 -10.36 6.92 22.94
N GLU A 259 -9.20 7.12 23.57
CA GLU A 259 -8.79 6.36 24.76
C GLU A 259 -9.75 6.57 25.94
N SER A 260 -10.22 7.79 26.19
CA SER A 260 -11.23 8.06 27.21
C SER A 260 -12.56 7.34 26.98
N GLN A 261 -12.84 7.00 25.73
CA GLN A 261 -13.99 6.18 25.32
C GLN A 261 -13.68 4.67 25.28
N GLY A 262 -12.49 4.24 25.73
CA GLY A 262 -12.07 2.85 25.74
C GLY A 262 -11.69 2.29 24.36
N VAL A 263 -11.40 3.15 23.37
CA VAL A 263 -11.05 2.76 22.00
C VAL A 263 -9.66 3.26 21.65
N ASP A 264 -8.79 2.36 21.19
CA ASP A 264 -7.49 2.73 20.63
C ASP A 264 -7.66 3.39 19.26
N ILE A 265 -7.01 4.55 19.05
CA ILE A 265 -7.12 5.32 17.81
C ILE A 265 -6.63 4.54 16.59
N SER A 266 -5.60 3.69 16.73
CA SER A 266 -5.10 2.88 15.61
C SER A 266 -6.15 1.86 15.18
N SER A 267 -6.83 1.23 16.13
CA SER A 267 -7.92 0.29 15.88
C SER A 267 -9.10 0.98 15.18
N LEU A 268 -9.48 2.17 15.66
CA LEU A 268 -10.54 2.97 15.01
C LEU A 268 -10.14 3.38 13.58
N ALA A 269 -8.90 3.83 13.37
CA ALA A 269 -8.40 4.25 12.06
C ALA A 269 -8.36 3.10 11.03
N ILE A 270 -7.96 1.90 11.47
CA ILE A 270 -8.00 0.70 10.62
C ILE A 270 -9.45 0.37 10.25
N ARG A 271 -10.36 0.28 11.24
CA ARG A 271 -11.76 -0.01 10.96
C ARG A 271 -12.41 1.05 10.07
N PHE A 272 -12.11 2.33 10.30
CA PHE A 272 -12.56 3.42 9.42
C PHE A 272 -12.11 3.19 7.99
N SER A 273 -10.81 2.99 7.75
CA SER A 273 -10.29 2.77 6.40
C SER A 273 -10.93 1.55 5.73
N LEU A 274 -11.07 0.43 6.45
CA LEU A 274 -11.60 -0.82 5.90
C LEU A 274 -13.12 -0.82 5.69
N SER A 275 -13.86 0.03 6.39
CA SER A 275 -15.33 0.14 6.24
C SER A 275 -15.78 1.21 5.25
N HIS A 276 -14.90 2.18 4.90
CA HIS A 276 -15.27 3.31 4.05
C HIS A 276 -14.54 3.31 2.69
N TRP A 277 -13.40 2.60 2.59
CA TRP A 277 -12.71 2.43 1.31
C TRP A 277 -13.23 1.21 0.57
N THR A 278 -13.47 1.35 -0.72
CA THR A 278 -14.04 0.27 -1.56
C THR A 278 -13.00 -0.50 -2.37
N GLY A 279 -11.77 0.00 -2.44
CA GLY A 279 -10.66 -0.66 -3.14
C GLY A 279 -9.76 -1.47 -2.18
N PRO A 280 -8.73 -2.12 -2.69
CA PRO A 280 -7.72 -2.80 -1.88
C PRO A 280 -6.99 -1.84 -0.94
N THR A 281 -6.60 -2.34 0.23
CA THR A 281 -5.81 -1.58 1.21
C THR A 281 -4.54 -2.34 1.59
N VAL A 282 -3.38 -1.67 1.48
CA VAL A 282 -2.08 -2.19 1.94
C VAL A 282 -1.90 -1.86 3.42
N ILE A 283 -1.69 -2.91 4.22
CA ILE A 283 -1.42 -2.81 5.67
C ILE A 283 -0.09 -3.49 5.99
N GLY A 284 0.79 -2.78 6.70
CA GLY A 284 2.05 -3.35 7.23
C GLY A 284 1.76 -4.36 8.34
N LEU A 285 2.29 -5.58 8.22
CA LEU A 285 2.07 -6.67 9.18
C LEU A 285 3.41 -7.36 9.49
N SER A 286 3.85 -7.27 10.74
CA SER A 286 5.17 -7.74 11.20
C SER A 286 5.14 -9.03 12.01
N SER A 287 3.94 -9.55 12.31
CA SER A 287 3.75 -10.76 13.10
C SER A 287 2.50 -11.53 12.68
N VAL A 288 2.46 -12.81 13.03
CA VAL A 288 1.26 -13.66 12.86
C VAL A 288 0.06 -13.07 13.59
N ALA A 289 0.27 -12.53 14.79
CA ALA A 289 -0.79 -11.89 15.57
C ALA A 289 -1.37 -10.66 14.86
N GLU A 290 -0.52 -9.85 14.22
CA GLU A 290 -1.00 -8.69 13.44
C GLU A 290 -1.79 -9.12 12.20
N VAL A 291 -1.41 -10.21 11.53
CA VAL A 291 -2.20 -10.79 10.43
C VAL A 291 -3.59 -11.20 10.94
N GLU A 292 -3.65 -11.89 12.06
CA GLU A 292 -4.93 -12.33 12.67
C GLU A 292 -5.79 -11.13 13.10
N ASN A 293 -5.16 -10.11 13.69
CA ASN A 293 -5.84 -8.88 14.09
C ASN A 293 -6.35 -8.09 12.86
N ALA A 294 -5.61 -8.05 11.76
CA ALA A 294 -6.05 -7.40 10.53
C ALA A 294 -7.30 -8.07 9.95
N ILE A 295 -7.36 -9.40 9.99
CA ILE A 295 -8.55 -10.17 9.55
C ILE A 295 -9.73 -9.96 10.49
N SER A 296 -9.52 -10.00 11.81
CA SER A 296 -10.58 -9.69 12.79
C SER A 296 -11.10 -8.26 12.55
N GLY A 297 -10.19 -7.29 12.44
CA GLY A 297 -10.52 -5.90 12.18
C GLY A 297 -11.27 -5.67 10.86
N TYR A 298 -10.95 -6.44 9.82
CA TYR A 298 -11.68 -6.38 8.54
C TYR A 298 -13.16 -6.78 8.72
N TRP A 299 -13.42 -7.91 9.38
CA TRP A 299 -14.79 -8.37 9.61
C TRP A 299 -15.55 -7.51 10.63
N GLU A 300 -14.87 -7.00 11.64
CA GLU A 300 -15.44 -6.07 12.60
C GLU A 300 -15.82 -4.73 11.91
N ALA A 301 -14.96 -4.21 11.05
CA ALA A 301 -15.19 -2.97 10.32
C ALA A 301 -16.49 -3.01 9.50
N GLN A 302 -16.79 -4.15 8.86
CA GLN A 302 -18.04 -4.33 8.10
C GLN A 302 -19.30 -4.24 8.97
N GLN A 303 -19.19 -4.53 10.27
CA GLN A 303 -20.31 -4.53 11.22
C GLN A 303 -20.32 -3.29 12.14
N ALA A 304 -19.16 -2.68 12.34
CA ALA A 304 -18.99 -1.61 13.33
C ALA A 304 -19.16 -0.21 12.74
N ARG A 305 -19.36 -0.04 11.44
CA ARG A 305 -19.41 1.28 10.77
C ARG A 305 -20.35 2.25 11.45
N GLU A 306 -21.60 1.85 11.67
CA GLU A 306 -22.61 2.69 12.33
C GLU A 306 -22.27 2.93 13.80
N LYS A 307 -21.73 1.94 14.49
CA LYS A 307 -21.31 2.03 15.89
C LYS A 307 -20.13 2.98 16.09
N ASP A 308 -19.16 2.94 15.18
CA ASP A 308 -17.96 3.77 15.24
C ASP A 308 -18.20 5.21 14.76
N GLN A 309 -19.28 5.47 14.00
CA GLN A 309 -19.55 6.78 13.40
C GLN A 309 -19.54 7.95 14.42
N PRO A 310 -20.14 7.87 15.63
CA PRO A 310 -20.06 8.96 16.60
C PRO A 310 -18.63 9.27 17.07
N LEU A 311 -17.77 8.23 17.17
CA LEU A 311 -16.35 8.43 17.51
C LEU A 311 -15.59 9.08 16.34
N VAL A 312 -15.87 8.65 15.11
CA VAL A 312 -15.29 9.22 13.89
C VAL A 312 -15.66 10.70 13.76
N ASP A 313 -16.93 11.06 13.98
CA ASP A 313 -17.42 12.44 13.88
C ASP A 313 -16.73 13.34 14.91
N GLU A 314 -16.56 12.87 16.15
CA GLU A 314 -15.88 13.66 17.18
C GLU A 314 -14.37 13.75 16.93
N VAL A 315 -13.72 12.71 16.42
CA VAL A 315 -12.32 12.78 15.98
C VAL A 315 -12.15 13.82 14.87
N ILE A 316 -13.01 13.83 13.86
CA ILE A 316 -12.96 14.83 12.78
C ILE A 316 -13.14 16.26 13.34
N LYS A 317 -14.03 16.43 14.28
CA LYS A 317 -14.25 17.73 14.96
C LYS A 317 -13.04 18.16 15.79
N ILE A 318 -12.38 17.25 16.52
CA ILE A 318 -11.14 17.52 17.26
C ILE A 318 -10.01 17.90 16.30
N LEU A 319 -9.87 17.20 15.17
CA LEU A 319 -8.90 17.53 14.13
C LEU A 319 -9.14 18.93 13.54
N GLY A 320 -10.39 19.38 13.43
CA GLY A 320 -10.75 20.72 12.95
C GLY A 320 -10.05 21.06 11.63
N ASP A 321 -9.32 22.18 11.59
CA ASP A 321 -8.57 22.63 10.40
C ASP A 321 -7.42 21.70 10.02
N GLN A 322 -7.05 20.73 10.85
CA GLN A 322 -6.04 19.71 10.55
C GLN A 322 -6.63 18.49 9.85
N TYR A 323 -7.95 18.36 9.75
CA TYR A 323 -8.58 17.32 8.93
C TYR A 323 -8.28 17.56 7.45
N ASN A 324 -7.86 16.51 6.75
CA ASN A 324 -7.39 16.56 5.35
C ASN A 324 -6.12 17.41 5.13
N LYS A 325 -5.41 17.83 6.17
CA LYS A 325 -4.09 18.44 5.99
C LYS A 325 -3.07 17.39 5.59
N THR A 326 -2.25 17.78 4.63
CA THR A 326 -1.11 17.01 4.12
C THR A 326 0.19 17.76 4.45
N TRP A 327 1.30 17.16 4.13
CA TRP A 327 2.63 17.75 4.24
C TRP A 327 3.28 17.89 2.86
N PRO A 328 4.25 18.78 2.67
CA PRO A 328 5.00 18.87 1.43
C PRO A 328 5.72 17.55 1.13
N SER A 329 5.62 17.09 -0.11
CA SER A 329 6.30 15.90 -0.63
C SER A 329 6.68 16.12 -2.07
N GLY A 330 7.91 15.75 -2.42
CA GLY A 330 8.41 15.86 -3.78
C GLY A 330 8.91 17.24 -4.19
N ILE A 331 9.06 17.43 -5.50
CA ILE A 331 9.45 18.67 -6.16
C ILE A 331 8.20 19.38 -6.73
N PRO A 332 8.28 20.69 -7.07
CA PRO A 332 7.22 21.34 -7.84
C PRO A 332 7.05 20.71 -9.23
N HIS A 333 5.81 20.58 -9.68
CA HIS A 333 5.46 20.03 -11.01
C HIS A 333 4.55 20.98 -11.78
N ASP A 334 4.73 21.03 -13.10
CA ASP A 334 3.93 21.83 -14.03
C ASP A 334 2.75 21.02 -14.63
N LEU A 335 1.97 20.29 -13.77
CA LEU A 335 0.80 19.51 -14.15
C LEU A 335 -0.49 20.06 -13.56
#